data_6e2ad5b708540c3b97032d4c818abe91
#
_entry.id   6e2ad5b708540c3b97032d4c818abe91
#
_cell.length_a   1.000
_cell.length_b   1.000
_cell.length_c   1.000
_cell.angle_alpha   90.00
_cell.angle_beta   90.00
_cell.angle_gamma   90.00
#
_symmetry.space_group_name_H-M   'P 1'
#
loop_
_entity.id
_entity.type
_entity.pdbx_description
1 polymer ?
#
loop_
_entity_poly.entity_id
_entity_poly.type
_entity_poly.pdbx_seq_one_letter_code
_entity_poly.pdbx_strand_id
1 'polypeptide(L)'
;IDAPVSGTGAQAKTKDLVVMSSGLEENVNSCQDIFLSFARQNIYVGEFGNGIKFKLLANLLVTVHNTVTAEALLLGQKVGLDENKIYEVLNAGAASSVMLDKRMPLMIKKDYEPATASMTIFLKDIEVIRQFIKSNNVISPTFEAAAKVYDEAKLNVPMTYDTAAVFEQLKINNK
;
A
#
# COMPACT_ATOMS: atom_id res chain seq x y z
N ILE A 1 16.78 -14.49 -11.29
CA ILE A 1 16.06 -13.20 -11.31
C ILE A 1 15.18 -13.10 -10.06
N ASP A 2 15.21 -11.95 -9.41
CA ASP A 2 14.24 -11.54 -8.39
C ASP A 2 13.37 -10.44 -9.03
N ALA A 3 12.05 -10.64 -9.10
CA ALA A 3 11.17 -9.77 -9.87
C ALA A 3 9.79 -9.58 -9.21
N PRO A 4 9.73 -9.01 -8.02
CA PRO A 4 8.47 -8.69 -7.38
C PRO A 4 7.70 -7.61 -8.16
N VAL A 5 6.39 -7.57 -7.94
CA VAL A 5 5.50 -6.64 -8.63
C VAL A 5 4.87 -5.63 -7.67
N SER A 6 4.59 -4.44 -8.18
CA SER A 6 3.74 -3.43 -7.53
C SER A 6 2.44 -3.31 -8.29
N GLY A 7 1.33 -3.40 -7.56
CA GLY A 7 -0.04 -3.39 -8.05
C GLY A 7 -0.84 -4.56 -7.49
N THR A 8 -2.12 -4.57 -7.81
CA THR A 8 -3.12 -5.54 -7.31
C THR A 8 -3.55 -6.51 -8.42
N GLY A 9 -4.31 -7.56 -8.06
CA GLY A 9 -4.89 -8.48 -9.04
C GLY A 9 -5.79 -7.79 -10.07
N ALA A 10 -6.46 -6.70 -9.70
CA ALA A 10 -7.25 -5.91 -10.64
C ALA A 10 -6.35 -5.22 -11.69
N GLN A 11 -5.22 -4.68 -11.26
CA GLN A 11 -4.24 -4.06 -12.16
C GLN A 11 -3.53 -5.09 -13.05
N ALA A 12 -3.34 -6.33 -12.58
CA ALA A 12 -2.80 -7.41 -13.40
C ALA A 12 -3.68 -7.69 -14.64
N LYS A 13 -5.00 -7.66 -14.48
CA LYS A 13 -5.96 -7.89 -15.58
C LYS A 13 -5.87 -6.82 -16.68
N THR A 14 -5.45 -5.62 -16.34
CA THR A 14 -5.33 -4.47 -17.25
C THR A 14 -3.88 -4.18 -17.63
N LYS A 15 -2.95 -5.06 -17.27
CA LYS A 15 -1.49 -4.89 -17.48
C LYS A 15 -0.91 -3.62 -16.82
N ASP A 16 -1.51 -3.17 -15.72
CA ASP A 16 -1.08 -1.97 -14.99
C ASP A 16 -0.19 -2.30 -13.79
N LEU A 17 0.61 -3.36 -13.88
CA LEU A 17 1.63 -3.68 -12.89
C LEU A 17 2.96 -3.01 -13.22
N VAL A 18 3.78 -2.79 -12.19
CA VAL A 18 5.20 -2.45 -12.32
C VAL A 18 6.02 -3.61 -11.78
N VAL A 19 6.93 -4.15 -12.59
CA VAL A 19 7.90 -5.17 -12.19
C VAL A 19 9.18 -4.46 -11.72
N MET A 20 9.74 -4.90 -10.61
CA MET A 20 11.03 -4.44 -10.08
C MET A 20 12.03 -5.61 -10.22
N SER A 21 12.65 -5.73 -11.39
CA SER A 21 13.51 -6.87 -11.69
C SER A 21 14.96 -6.65 -11.28
N SER A 22 15.58 -7.67 -10.75
CA SER A 22 16.98 -7.65 -10.32
C SER A 22 17.67 -9.00 -10.57
N GLY A 23 18.99 -8.98 -10.68
CA GLY A 23 19.83 -10.12 -11.01
C GLY A 23 20.82 -9.81 -12.15
N LEU A 24 21.33 -10.83 -12.83
CA LEU A 24 22.18 -10.61 -14.00
C LEU A 24 21.36 -9.91 -15.08
N GLU A 25 21.89 -8.79 -15.59
CA GLU A 25 21.17 -7.92 -16.52
C GLU A 25 20.80 -8.65 -17.82
N GLU A 26 21.66 -9.48 -18.33
CA GLU A 26 21.39 -10.31 -19.51
C GLU A 26 20.17 -11.23 -19.33
N ASN A 27 20.04 -11.84 -18.14
CA ASN A 27 18.92 -12.71 -17.81
C ASN A 27 17.61 -11.90 -17.65
N VAL A 28 17.69 -10.73 -17.03
CA VAL A 28 16.54 -9.83 -16.89
C VAL A 28 16.07 -9.36 -18.27
N ASN A 29 17.00 -8.97 -19.15
CA ASN A 29 16.69 -8.53 -20.50
C ASN A 29 16.05 -9.64 -21.34
N SER A 30 16.50 -10.89 -21.18
CA SER A 30 15.89 -12.04 -21.89
C SER A 30 14.44 -12.32 -21.47
N CYS A 31 14.01 -11.83 -20.29
CA CYS A 31 12.65 -11.95 -19.79
C CYS A 31 11.78 -10.71 -20.03
N GLN A 32 12.28 -9.68 -20.70
CA GLN A 32 11.59 -8.40 -20.85
C GLN A 32 10.19 -8.55 -21.47
N ASP A 33 10.06 -9.33 -22.55
CA ASP A 33 8.78 -9.55 -23.21
C ASP A 33 7.77 -10.28 -22.30
N ILE A 34 8.27 -11.18 -21.45
CA ILE A 34 7.44 -11.87 -20.44
C ILE A 34 6.90 -10.85 -19.45
N PHE A 35 7.75 -9.98 -18.89
CA PHE A 35 7.31 -8.95 -17.95
C PHE A 35 6.29 -8.01 -18.57
N LEU A 36 6.52 -7.52 -19.80
CA LEU A 36 5.63 -6.62 -20.50
C LEU A 36 4.32 -7.29 -20.99
N SER A 37 4.25 -8.62 -20.95
CA SER A 37 3.00 -9.32 -21.25
C SER A 37 1.90 -9.09 -20.21
N PHE A 38 2.27 -8.81 -18.95
CA PHE A 38 1.34 -8.61 -17.80
C PHE A 38 1.56 -7.31 -17.02
N ALA A 39 2.61 -6.55 -17.31
CA ALA A 39 2.95 -5.30 -16.66
C ALA A 39 3.08 -4.15 -17.66
N ARG A 40 2.80 -2.92 -17.22
CA ARG A 40 3.02 -1.73 -18.04
C ARG A 40 4.48 -1.32 -18.13
N GLN A 41 5.28 -1.75 -17.15
CA GLN A 41 6.69 -1.38 -17.05
C GLN A 41 7.49 -2.41 -16.27
N ASN A 42 8.69 -2.69 -16.72
CA ASN A 42 9.74 -3.36 -15.96
C ASN A 42 10.85 -2.36 -15.64
N ILE A 43 11.25 -2.25 -14.38
CA ILE A 43 12.35 -1.42 -13.92
C ILE A 43 13.45 -2.34 -13.41
N TYR A 44 14.58 -2.36 -14.13
CA TYR A 44 15.77 -3.06 -13.67
C TYR A 44 16.42 -2.30 -12.52
N VAL A 45 16.63 -2.98 -11.41
CA VAL A 45 17.13 -2.36 -10.16
C VAL A 45 18.45 -2.95 -9.67
N GLY A 46 19.21 -3.58 -10.56
CA GLY A 46 20.58 -4.05 -10.32
C GLY A 46 20.67 -5.46 -9.75
N GLU A 47 21.53 -5.66 -8.75
CA GLU A 47 21.90 -6.97 -8.22
C GLU A 47 20.70 -7.75 -7.66
N PHE A 48 20.81 -9.09 -7.73
CA PHE A 48 19.80 -10.01 -7.19
C PHE A 48 19.43 -9.68 -5.74
N GLY A 49 18.13 -9.64 -5.46
CA GLY A 49 17.57 -9.26 -4.16
C GLY A 49 17.28 -7.76 -4.00
N ASN A 50 17.67 -6.90 -4.95
CA ASN A 50 17.27 -5.49 -4.92
C ASN A 50 15.78 -5.32 -5.23
N GLY A 51 15.20 -6.16 -6.08
CA GLY A 51 13.76 -6.13 -6.38
C GLY A 51 12.91 -6.21 -5.12
N ILE A 52 13.15 -7.22 -4.27
CA ILE A 52 12.42 -7.37 -3.02
C ILE A 52 12.67 -6.19 -2.05
N LYS A 53 13.88 -5.62 -2.00
CA LYS A 53 14.14 -4.44 -1.17
C LYS A 53 13.28 -3.26 -1.62
N PHE A 54 13.20 -2.97 -2.93
CA PHE A 54 12.31 -1.93 -3.47
C PHE A 54 10.84 -2.22 -3.17
N LYS A 55 10.41 -3.49 -3.25
CA LYS A 55 9.05 -3.89 -2.88
C LYS A 55 8.73 -3.57 -1.41
N LEU A 56 9.68 -3.82 -0.51
CA LEU A 56 9.50 -3.51 0.92
C LEU A 56 9.42 -1.99 1.16
N LEU A 57 10.25 -1.19 0.46
CA LEU A 57 10.15 0.28 0.52
C LEU A 57 8.80 0.78 0.00
N ALA A 58 8.32 0.22 -1.11
CA ALA A 58 7.01 0.58 -1.66
C ALA A 58 5.87 0.24 -0.67
N ASN A 59 5.89 -0.96 -0.06
CA ASN A 59 4.86 -1.37 0.89
C ASN A 59 4.93 -0.60 2.22
N LEU A 60 6.12 -0.15 2.64
CA LEU A 60 6.27 0.79 3.76
C LEU A 60 5.50 2.09 3.47
N LEU A 61 5.69 2.68 2.29
CA LEU A 61 4.96 3.88 1.88
C LEU A 61 3.44 3.62 1.78
N VAL A 62 3.02 2.49 1.24
CA VAL A 62 1.59 2.10 1.19
C VAL A 62 0.98 2.05 2.58
N THR A 63 1.69 1.48 3.56
CA THR A 63 1.23 1.40 4.96
C THR A 63 0.98 2.80 5.53
N VAL A 64 1.95 3.70 5.39
CA VAL A 64 1.85 5.07 5.89
C VAL A 64 0.78 5.86 5.14
N HIS A 65 0.75 5.78 3.81
CA HIS A 65 -0.22 6.53 3.00
C HIS A 65 -1.67 6.12 3.29
N ASN A 66 -1.95 4.83 3.48
CA ASN A 66 -3.30 4.38 3.85
C ASN A 66 -3.72 4.94 5.20
N THR A 67 -2.84 4.88 6.19
CA THR A 67 -3.14 5.34 7.55
C THR A 67 -3.34 6.85 7.59
N VAL A 68 -2.43 7.64 7.00
CA VAL A 68 -2.56 9.10 7.00
C VAL A 68 -3.75 9.58 6.16
N THR A 69 -4.11 8.86 5.10
CA THR A 69 -5.34 9.11 4.33
C THR A 69 -6.59 8.93 5.20
N ALA A 70 -6.62 7.86 5.99
CA ALA A 70 -7.71 7.58 6.91
C ALA A 70 -7.79 8.64 8.04
N GLU A 71 -6.66 9.07 8.59
CA GLU A 71 -6.60 10.14 9.59
C GLU A 71 -7.12 11.47 9.03
N ALA A 72 -6.70 11.85 7.82
CA ALA A 72 -7.15 13.07 7.15
C ALA A 72 -8.67 13.06 6.92
N LEU A 73 -9.22 11.93 6.45
CA LEU A 73 -10.66 11.78 6.27
C LEU A 73 -11.40 11.89 7.60
N LEU A 74 -10.93 11.19 8.64
CA LEU A 74 -11.56 11.21 9.96
C LEU A 74 -11.55 12.62 10.56
N LEU A 75 -10.42 13.33 10.48
CA LEU A 75 -10.33 14.72 10.96
C LEU A 75 -11.29 15.63 10.18
N GLY A 76 -11.35 15.50 8.85
CA GLY A 76 -12.28 16.26 8.02
C GLY A 76 -13.75 16.04 8.43
N GLN A 77 -14.14 14.78 8.69
CA GLN A 77 -15.47 14.43 9.20
C GLN A 77 -15.76 15.08 10.56
N LYS A 78 -14.79 15.01 11.50
CA LYS A 78 -14.95 15.58 12.85
C LYS A 78 -15.12 17.10 12.86
N VAL A 79 -14.54 17.80 11.89
CA VAL A 79 -14.71 19.27 11.75
C VAL A 79 -15.86 19.66 10.80
N GLY A 80 -16.68 18.68 10.37
CA GLY A 80 -17.92 18.92 9.62
C GLY A 80 -17.75 19.17 8.12
N LEU A 81 -16.62 18.76 7.51
CA LEU A 81 -16.44 18.85 6.07
C LEU A 81 -17.15 17.73 5.31
N ASP A 82 -17.63 18.02 4.11
CA ASP A 82 -18.20 17.01 3.22
C ASP A 82 -17.13 16.04 2.73
N GLU A 83 -17.39 14.74 2.88
CA GLU A 83 -16.41 13.68 2.60
C GLU A 83 -15.96 13.66 1.13
N ASN A 84 -16.87 13.90 0.18
CA ASN A 84 -16.54 13.93 -1.24
C ASN A 84 -15.70 15.16 -1.57
N LYS A 85 -15.94 16.30 -0.89
CA LYS A 85 -15.12 17.49 -1.03
C LYS A 85 -13.73 17.30 -0.41
N ILE A 86 -13.61 16.59 0.70
CA ILE A 86 -12.31 16.20 1.26
C ILE A 86 -11.51 15.43 0.19
N TYR A 87 -12.12 14.39 -0.41
CA TYR A 87 -11.47 13.61 -1.46
C TYR A 87 -11.07 14.50 -2.66
N GLU A 88 -12.00 15.27 -3.19
CA GLU A 88 -11.78 16.13 -4.37
C GLU A 88 -10.59 17.09 -4.15
N VAL A 89 -10.58 17.81 -3.03
CA VAL A 89 -9.55 18.80 -2.72
C VAL A 89 -8.19 18.16 -2.48
N LEU A 90 -8.14 17.11 -1.64
CA LEU A 90 -6.87 16.47 -1.31
C LEU A 90 -6.27 15.73 -2.51
N ASN A 91 -7.10 15.14 -3.36
CA ASN A 91 -6.62 14.42 -4.55
C ASN A 91 -6.14 15.37 -5.65
N ALA A 92 -6.68 16.58 -5.73
CA ALA A 92 -6.26 17.58 -6.72
C ALA A 92 -4.96 18.32 -6.34
N GLY A 93 -4.57 18.30 -5.07
CA GLY A 93 -3.46 19.08 -4.53
C GLY A 93 -2.19 18.29 -4.25
N ALA A 94 -1.24 18.96 -3.59
CA ALA A 94 0.05 18.40 -3.18
C ALA A 94 -0.05 17.23 -2.16
N ALA A 95 -1.21 17.06 -1.52
CA ALA A 95 -1.48 15.97 -0.58
C ALA A 95 -1.83 14.65 -1.30
N SER A 96 -1.96 14.66 -2.63
CA SER A 96 -2.36 13.51 -3.42
C SER A 96 -1.34 12.37 -3.34
N SER A 97 -1.85 11.16 -3.36
CA SER A 97 -1.07 9.94 -3.59
C SER A 97 -1.93 8.88 -4.27
N VAL A 98 -1.31 7.91 -4.93
CA VAL A 98 -2.04 6.77 -5.52
C VAL A 98 -2.86 6.03 -4.46
N MET A 99 -2.39 6.01 -3.21
CA MET A 99 -3.13 5.35 -2.13
C MET A 99 -4.33 6.19 -1.67
N LEU A 100 -4.19 7.51 -1.57
CA LEU A 100 -5.33 8.40 -1.31
C LEU A 100 -6.40 8.23 -2.39
N ASP A 101 -6.01 8.32 -3.66
CA ASP A 101 -6.92 8.17 -4.80
C ASP A 101 -7.70 6.85 -4.77
N LYS A 102 -7.01 5.74 -4.49
CA LYS A 102 -7.63 4.40 -4.51
C LYS A 102 -8.37 4.03 -3.23
N ARG A 103 -7.97 4.54 -2.06
CA ARG A 103 -8.46 4.07 -0.76
C ARG A 103 -9.48 4.98 -0.11
N MET A 104 -9.36 6.30 -0.26
CA MET A 104 -10.34 7.22 0.34
C MET A 104 -11.77 7.00 -0.16
N PRO A 105 -12.02 6.73 -1.45
CA PRO A 105 -13.38 6.38 -1.90
C PRO A 105 -13.96 5.13 -1.24
N LEU A 106 -13.12 4.11 -0.96
CA LEU A 106 -13.55 2.90 -0.23
C LEU A 106 -13.90 3.22 1.22
N MET A 107 -13.13 4.07 1.87
CA MET A 107 -13.36 4.52 3.25
C MET A 107 -14.67 5.31 3.36
N ILE A 108 -14.93 6.24 2.44
CA ILE A 108 -16.17 7.05 2.38
C ILE A 108 -17.38 6.14 2.19
N LYS A 109 -17.32 5.20 1.25
CA LYS A 109 -18.42 4.29 0.93
C LYS A 109 -18.55 3.11 1.90
N LYS A 110 -17.52 2.88 2.75
CA LYS A 110 -17.37 1.66 3.57
C LYS A 110 -17.44 0.38 2.73
N ASP A 111 -16.89 0.44 1.53
CA ASP A 111 -16.91 -0.63 0.53
C ASP A 111 -15.57 -1.36 0.54
N TYR A 112 -15.44 -2.36 1.41
CA TYR A 112 -14.18 -3.06 1.66
C TYR A 112 -14.12 -4.47 1.05
N GLU A 113 -15.19 -4.88 0.36
CA GLU A 113 -15.26 -6.20 -0.30
C GLU A 113 -15.83 -6.08 -1.73
N PRO A 114 -15.26 -6.82 -2.72
CA PRO A 114 -14.10 -7.71 -2.55
C PRO A 114 -12.79 -6.92 -2.39
N ALA A 115 -11.95 -7.36 -1.47
CA ALA A 115 -10.67 -6.69 -1.22
C ALA A 115 -9.74 -6.77 -2.43
N THR A 116 -9.12 -5.65 -2.79
CA THR A 116 -8.02 -5.62 -3.76
C THR A 116 -6.68 -5.98 -3.14
N ALA A 117 -6.54 -5.71 -1.84
CA ALA A 117 -5.45 -6.16 -0.97
C ALA A 117 -6.03 -6.39 0.43
N SER A 118 -6.15 -7.65 0.86
CA SER A 118 -6.78 -7.98 2.15
C SER A 118 -5.90 -7.64 3.34
N MET A 119 -6.54 -7.35 4.48
CA MET A 119 -5.87 -7.13 5.77
C MET A 119 -4.94 -8.29 6.13
N THR A 120 -5.37 -9.54 5.92
CA THR A 120 -4.55 -10.74 6.21
C THR A 120 -3.19 -10.70 5.51
N ILE A 121 -3.18 -10.44 4.20
CA ILE A 121 -1.93 -10.41 3.42
C ILE A 121 -1.09 -9.19 3.84
N PHE A 122 -1.73 -8.06 4.05
CA PHE A 122 -1.05 -6.81 4.35
C PHE A 122 -0.37 -6.81 5.73
N LEU A 123 -0.97 -7.42 6.73
CA LEU A 123 -0.38 -7.59 8.05
C LEU A 123 0.90 -8.44 8.01
N LYS A 124 0.93 -9.47 7.17
CA LYS A 124 2.15 -10.23 6.91
C LYS A 124 3.25 -9.34 6.30
N ASP A 125 2.89 -8.49 5.34
CA ASP A 125 3.84 -7.58 4.72
C ASP A 125 4.39 -6.56 5.73
N ILE A 126 3.55 -6.02 6.62
CA ILE A 126 3.97 -5.13 7.72
C ILE A 126 5.04 -5.82 8.60
N GLU A 127 4.84 -7.08 8.95
CA GLU A 127 5.81 -7.82 9.77
C GLU A 127 7.15 -8.02 9.04
N VAL A 128 7.12 -8.34 7.75
CA VAL A 128 8.35 -8.46 6.93
C VAL A 128 9.09 -7.12 6.84
N ILE A 129 8.35 -6.00 6.70
CA ILE A 129 8.95 -4.66 6.69
C ILE A 129 9.59 -4.34 8.04
N ARG A 130 8.95 -4.66 9.17
CA ARG A 130 9.56 -4.50 10.51
C ARG A 130 10.90 -5.22 10.63
N GLN A 131 10.92 -6.48 10.19
CA GLN A 131 12.16 -7.28 10.21
C GLN A 131 13.24 -6.65 9.32
N PHE A 132 12.86 -6.17 8.14
CA PHE A 132 13.78 -5.49 7.22
C PHE A 132 14.35 -4.19 7.81
N ILE A 133 13.50 -3.35 8.41
CA ILE A 133 13.91 -2.13 9.12
C ILE A 133 14.91 -2.48 10.24
N LYS A 134 14.57 -3.45 11.08
CA LYS A 134 15.40 -3.89 12.21
C LYS A 134 16.74 -4.43 11.75
N SER A 135 16.79 -5.27 10.71
CA SER A 135 18.04 -5.87 10.20
C SER A 135 18.98 -4.84 9.57
N ASN A 136 18.45 -3.67 9.18
CA ASN A 136 19.24 -2.58 8.62
C ASN A 136 19.52 -1.44 9.62
N ASN A 137 19.19 -1.62 10.91
CA ASN A 137 19.42 -0.63 11.98
C ASN A 137 18.79 0.75 11.68
N VAL A 138 17.64 0.78 11.03
CA VAL A 138 16.87 2.00 10.73
C VAL A 138 15.84 2.23 11.81
N ILE A 139 15.61 3.49 12.18
CA ILE A 139 14.47 3.91 13.02
C ILE A 139 13.41 4.52 12.10
N SER A 140 12.20 3.95 12.08
CA SER A 140 11.12 4.38 11.21
C SER A 140 9.84 4.67 12.01
N PRO A 141 9.78 5.79 12.75
CA PRO A 141 8.69 6.07 13.69
C PRO A 141 7.34 6.23 13.01
N THR A 142 7.30 6.85 11.83
CA THR A 142 6.05 7.03 11.07
C THR A 142 5.47 5.70 10.61
N PHE A 143 6.32 4.77 10.13
CA PHE A 143 5.87 3.44 9.77
C PHE A 143 5.35 2.67 10.99
N GLU A 144 6.05 2.71 12.12
CA GLU A 144 5.62 2.00 13.33
C GLU A 144 4.30 2.56 13.89
N ALA A 145 4.09 3.87 13.84
CA ALA A 145 2.82 4.46 14.22
C ALA A 145 1.67 3.95 13.33
N ALA A 146 1.87 3.93 12.02
CA ALA A 146 0.91 3.39 11.07
C ALA A 146 0.68 1.87 11.28
N ALA A 147 1.76 1.09 11.41
CA ALA A 147 1.71 -0.36 11.60
C ALA A 147 0.95 -0.74 12.88
N LYS A 148 1.09 0.04 13.96
CA LYS A 148 0.34 -0.16 15.21
C LYS A 148 -1.16 -0.11 15.00
N VAL A 149 -1.67 0.82 14.18
CA VAL A 149 -3.11 0.90 13.88
C VAL A 149 -3.59 -0.37 13.18
N TYR A 150 -2.79 -0.92 12.27
CA TYR A 150 -3.09 -2.21 11.63
C TYR A 150 -3.04 -3.39 12.60
N ASP A 151 -2.12 -3.38 13.58
CA ASP A 151 -2.09 -4.41 14.63
C ASP A 151 -3.34 -4.38 15.50
N GLU A 152 -3.80 -3.20 15.87
CA GLU A 152 -5.04 -3.01 16.64
C GLU A 152 -6.27 -3.45 15.81
N ALA A 153 -6.26 -3.23 14.49
CA ALA A 153 -7.34 -3.64 13.60
C ALA A 153 -7.55 -5.16 13.55
N LYS A 154 -6.57 -5.98 13.89
CA LYS A 154 -6.71 -7.45 13.98
C LYS A 154 -7.86 -7.89 14.89
N LEU A 155 -8.17 -7.10 15.90
CA LEU A 155 -9.18 -7.43 16.90
C LEU A 155 -10.59 -6.94 16.54
N ASN A 156 -10.68 -5.96 15.64
CA ASN A 156 -11.90 -5.18 15.47
C ASN A 156 -12.40 -5.12 14.01
N VAL A 157 -11.56 -5.48 13.04
CA VAL A 157 -11.85 -5.39 11.61
C VAL A 157 -11.76 -6.76 10.96
N PRO A 158 -12.73 -7.18 10.12
CA PRO A 158 -12.65 -8.44 9.39
C PRO A 158 -11.37 -8.53 8.54
N MET A 159 -10.66 -9.63 8.68
CA MET A 159 -9.36 -9.83 7.99
C MET A 159 -9.50 -10.04 6.47
N THR A 160 -10.71 -10.31 5.98
CA THR A 160 -11.04 -10.37 4.55
C THR A 160 -11.16 -9.00 3.90
N TYR A 161 -11.38 -7.94 4.69
CA TYR A 161 -11.57 -6.59 4.20
C TYR A 161 -10.31 -6.03 3.55
N ASP A 162 -10.53 -5.09 2.64
CA ASP A 162 -9.46 -4.29 2.04
C ASP A 162 -8.69 -3.47 3.09
N THR A 163 -7.41 -3.23 2.84
CA THR A 163 -6.54 -2.43 3.72
C THR A 163 -7.08 -1.03 4.03
N ALA A 164 -7.99 -0.49 3.20
CA ALA A 164 -8.71 0.74 3.48
C ALA A 164 -9.54 0.68 4.77
N ALA A 165 -9.91 -0.53 5.23
CA ALA A 165 -10.66 -0.73 6.47
C ALA A 165 -9.88 -0.36 7.75
N VAL A 166 -8.59 0.00 7.65
CA VAL A 166 -7.84 0.66 8.73
C VAL A 166 -8.57 1.92 9.24
N PHE A 167 -9.38 2.55 8.39
CA PHE A 167 -10.24 3.66 8.75
C PHE A 167 -11.25 3.31 9.86
N GLU A 168 -11.81 2.10 9.86
CA GLU A 168 -12.74 1.66 10.91
C GLU A 168 -12.04 1.53 12.26
N GLN A 169 -10.77 1.06 12.27
CA GLN A 169 -9.98 1.03 13.50
C GLN A 169 -9.70 2.44 14.05
N LEU A 170 -9.31 3.38 13.17
CA LEU A 170 -9.11 4.77 13.61
C LEU A 170 -10.37 5.40 14.19
N LYS A 171 -11.54 5.08 13.66
CA LYS A 171 -12.83 5.52 14.24
C LYS A 171 -13.06 4.94 15.62
N ILE A 172 -12.65 3.70 15.87
CA ILE A 172 -12.73 3.07 17.20
C ILE A 172 -11.81 3.79 18.18
N ASN A 173 -10.58 4.09 17.78
CA ASN A 173 -9.59 4.77 18.61
C ASN A 173 -9.97 6.22 18.97
N ASN A 174 -10.96 6.80 18.28
CA ASN A 174 -11.39 8.19 18.43
C ASN A 174 -12.84 8.35 18.97
N LYS A 175 -13.40 7.31 19.54
CA LYS A 175 -14.67 7.35 20.28
C LYS A 175 -14.44 7.88 21.68
#